data_7b7a899f97dd5d85e5572364ba50c275
#
_entry.id   7b7a899f97dd5d85e5572364ba50c275
#
_cell.length_a   1.000
_cell.length_b   1.000
_cell.length_c   1.000
_cell.angle_alpha   90.00
_cell.angle_beta   90.00
_cell.angle_gamma   90.00
#
_symmetry.space_group_name_H-M   'P 1'
#
loop_
_entity.id
_entity.type
_entity.pdbx_description
1 polymer ?
#
loop_
_entity_poly.entity_id
_entity_poly.type
_entity_poly.pdbx_seq_one_letter_code
_entity_poly.pdbx_strand_id
1 'polypeptide(L)'
;RGPVFLPRLDDDVREAVVATLTDRGVEIVTNAPVSAIENDGRRVVSGAGSFDTDAVLVAVGRKPETAALDLPAAGIATDERGFIVVDDHLRTSAEGVWAVGDVNGGPQFTYVSLDDYRIVKDQLVGDSKRSRADRKAIPTTTFITPPLAQVGLSEREATEQGVSYLVASKPVANIAAMPRPKTLGETHGLIKVLVDPATDEVLGATIFSVDAQEVINLVA
;
A
#
# COMPACT_ATOMS: atom_id res chain seq x y z
N ARG A 1 15.05 1.22 7.14
CA ARG A 1 15.68 2.19 8.05
C ARG A 1 15.31 1.94 9.52
N GLY A 2 14.15 1.34 9.81
CA GLY A 2 13.70 1.06 11.16
C GLY A 2 14.04 -0.36 11.64
N PRO A 3 13.62 -0.68 12.88
CA PRO A 3 13.87 -2.01 13.47
C PRO A 3 12.99 -3.12 12.87
N VAL A 4 11.90 -2.75 12.20
CA VAL A 4 10.91 -3.70 11.68
C VAL A 4 10.73 -3.50 10.18
N PHE A 5 10.83 -4.59 9.43
CA PHE A 5 10.50 -4.62 8.01
C PHE A 5 8.96 -4.66 7.85
N LEU A 6 8.42 -3.86 6.93
CA LEU A 6 6.98 -3.73 6.69
C LEU A 6 6.15 -3.50 7.97
N PRO A 7 6.43 -2.43 8.75
CA PRO A 7 5.86 -2.22 10.08
C PRO A 7 4.34 -1.98 10.09
N ARG A 8 3.72 -1.80 8.92
CA ARG A 8 2.26 -1.61 8.81
C ARG A 8 1.48 -2.92 8.72
N LEU A 9 2.14 -4.03 8.39
CA LEU A 9 1.49 -5.33 8.35
C LEU A 9 1.29 -5.89 9.76
N ASP A 10 0.24 -6.68 9.93
CA ASP A 10 0.07 -7.54 11.09
C ASP A 10 1.26 -8.50 11.21
N ASP A 11 1.58 -8.95 12.43
CA ASP A 11 2.79 -9.70 12.69
C ASP A 11 2.85 -11.02 11.94
N ASP A 12 1.76 -11.78 11.92
CA ASP A 12 1.66 -13.06 11.21
C ASP A 12 1.82 -12.90 9.68
N VAL A 13 1.24 -11.84 9.13
CA VAL A 13 1.37 -11.51 7.69
C VAL A 13 2.81 -11.12 7.37
N ARG A 14 3.42 -10.28 8.21
CA ARG A 14 4.82 -9.85 8.05
C ARG A 14 5.77 -11.03 8.11
N GLU A 15 5.58 -11.92 9.10
CA GLU A 15 6.40 -13.13 9.26
C GLU A 15 6.31 -14.04 8.02
N ALA A 16 5.10 -14.23 7.48
CA ALA A 16 4.90 -15.00 6.26
C ALA A 16 5.61 -14.36 5.06
N VAL A 17 5.56 -13.04 4.92
CA VAL A 17 6.28 -12.31 3.85
C VAL A 17 7.79 -12.44 4.03
N VAL A 18 8.31 -12.25 5.23
CA VAL A 18 9.75 -12.37 5.53
C VAL A 18 10.23 -13.79 5.21
N ALA A 19 9.51 -14.81 5.68
CA ALA A 19 9.86 -16.21 5.40
C ALA A 19 9.91 -16.48 3.89
N THR A 20 8.89 -16.06 3.16
CA THR A 20 8.82 -16.23 1.69
C THR A 20 9.98 -15.56 0.96
N LEU A 21 10.36 -14.33 1.36
CA LEU A 21 11.47 -13.61 0.75
C LEU A 21 12.81 -14.26 1.09
N THR A 22 12.99 -14.70 2.34
CA THR A 22 14.21 -15.38 2.80
C THR A 22 14.39 -16.73 2.09
N ASP A 23 13.33 -17.52 1.93
CA ASP A 23 13.37 -18.79 1.19
C ASP A 23 13.76 -18.60 -0.29
N ARG A 24 13.57 -17.38 -0.81
CA ARG A 24 13.98 -16.96 -2.16
C ARG A 24 15.38 -16.32 -2.21
N GLY A 25 16.12 -16.34 -1.11
CA GLY A 25 17.47 -15.82 -1.02
C GLY A 25 17.57 -14.30 -0.80
N VAL A 26 16.46 -13.63 -0.45
CA VAL A 26 16.49 -12.20 -0.11
C VAL A 26 16.96 -12.04 1.34
N GLU A 27 18.04 -11.31 1.53
CA GLU A 27 18.51 -10.91 2.85
C GLU A 27 17.86 -9.59 3.26
N ILE A 28 17.20 -9.57 4.42
CA ILE A 28 16.52 -8.39 4.96
C ILE A 28 17.34 -7.86 6.14
N VAL A 29 18.01 -6.73 5.95
CA VAL A 29 18.83 -6.08 6.98
C VAL A 29 18.08 -4.87 7.52
N THR A 30 17.65 -4.95 8.78
CA THR A 30 16.97 -3.87 9.51
C THR A 30 17.97 -3.04 10.32
N ASN A 31 17.55 -1.88 10.86
CA ASN A 31 18.43 -0.96 11.60
C ASN A 31 19.73 -0.60 10.86
N ALA A 32 19.72 -0.63 9.55
CA ALA A 32 20.86 -0.39 8.67
C ALA A 32 20.66 0.91 7.86
N PRO A 33 20.82 2.09 8.47
CA PRO A 33 20.79 3.33 7.71
C PRO A 33 21.94 3.35 6.70
N VAL A 34 21.62 3.53 5.43
CA VAL A 34 22.62 3.67 4.36
C VAL A 34 23.25 5.04 4.49
N SER A 35 24.57 5.08 4.57
CA SER A 35 25.38 6.30 4.70
C SER A 35 26.08 6.70 3.40
N ALA A 36 26.44 5.72 2.56
CA ALA A 36 27.10 6.00 1.28
C ALA A 36 26.81 4.90 0.25
N ILE A 37 26.90 5.29 -1.00
CA ILE A 37 27.00 4.39 -2.17
C ILE A 37 28.33 4.75 -2.84
N GLU A 38 29.20 3.79 -2.95
CA GLU A 38 30.59 3.95 -3.40
C GLU A 38 30.86 3.13 -4.66
N ASN A 39 32.01 3.35 -5.30
CA ASN A 39 32.51 2.58 -6.44
C ASN A 39 31.48 2.49 -7.58
N ASP A 40 30.90 3.62 -7.97
CA ASP A 40 29.89 3.70 -9.04
C ASP A 40 28.68 2.77 -8.82
N GLY A 41 28.22 2.68 -7.56
CA GLY A 41 27.05 1.85 -7.20
C GLY A 41 27.41 0.38 -6.93
N ARG A 42 28.68 0.03 -6.79
CA ARG A 42 29.10 -1.36 -6.53
C ARG A 42 29.32 -1.67 -5.07
N ARG A 43 29.18 -0.68 -4.19
CA ARG A 43 29.30 -0.87 -2.75
C ARG A 43 28.33 0.03 -2.01
N VAL A 44 27.55 -0.58 -1.13
CA VAL A 44 26.63 0.12 -0.21
C VAL A 44 27.21 0.07 1.18
N VAL A 45 27.38 1.23 1.82
CA VAL A 45 27.84 1.36 3.21
C VAL A 45 26.64 1.68 4.09
N SER A 46 26.49 0.94 5.17
CA SER A 46 25.39 1.10 6.11
C SER A 46 25.84 0.91 7.56
N GLY A 47 24.94 1.17 8.50
CA GLY A 47 25.17 0.89 9.93
C GLY A 47 25.37 -0.59 10.27
N ALA A 48 24.98 -1.52 9.39
CA ALA A 48 25.19 -2.95 9.55
C ALA A 48 26.47 -3.45 8.85
N GLY A 49 27.21 -2.59 8.17
CA GLY A 49 28.42 -2.95 7.43
C GLY A 49 28.38 -2.51 5.98
N SER A 50 29.28 -3.05 5.17
CA SER A 50 29.38 -2.76 3.76
C SER A 50 28.99 -3.99 2.93
N PHE A 51 28.27 -3.76 1.82
CA PHE A 51 27.79 -4.78 0.91
C PHE A 51 28.32 -4.48 -0.49
N ASP A 52 29.02 -5.42 -1.08
CA ASP A 52 29.41 -5.34 -2.50
C ASP A 52 28.23 -5.78 -3.37
N THR A 53 27.97 -5.05 -4.46
CA THR A 53 26.76 -5.25 -5.29
C THR A 53 27.09 -5.09 -6.78
N ASP A 54 26.31 -5.72 -7.62
CA ASP A 54 26.36 -5.51 -9.08
C ASP A 54 25.47 -4.34 -9.50
N ALA A 55 24.42 -4.05 -8.74
CA ALA A 55 23.50 -2.94 -8.97
C ALA A 55 22.82 -2.48 -7.66
N VAL A 56 22.44 -1.21 -7.61
CA VAL A 56 21.70 -0.62 -6.47
C VAL A 56 20.37 -0.06 -6.95
N LEU A 57 19.28 -0.52 -6.34
CA LEU A 57 17.96 0.07 -6.50
C LEU A 57 17.65 0.98 -5.31
N VAL A 58 17.44 2.27 -5.57
CA VAL A 58 17.03 3.25 -4.55
C VAL A 58 15.52 3.39 -4.56
N ALA A 59 14.84 2.76 -3.59
CA ALA A 59 13.37 2.75 -3.44
C ALA A 59 12.95 3.31 -2.08
N VAL A 60 13.44 4.51 -1.73
CA VAL A 60 13.32 5.09 -0.36
C VAL A 60 12.13 6.02 -0.18
N GLY A 61 11.22 6.09 -1.14
CA GLY A 61 10.01 6.90 -1.09
C GLY A 61 9.77 7.71 -2.38
N ARG A 62 8.69 8.50 -2.36
CA ARG A 62 8.27 9.35 -3.48
C ARG A 62 8.15 10.80 -3.01
N LYS A 63 8.41 11.72 -3.91
CA LYS A 63 8.11 13.15 -3.77
C LYS A 63 7.18 13.56 -4.91
N PRO A 64 6.24 14.50 -4.68
CA PRO A 64 5.46 15.06 -5.77
C PRO A 64 6.36 15.87 -6.70
N GLU A 65 6.18 15.70 -8.01
CA GLU A 65 6.93 16.48 -9.03
C GLU A 65 6.16 17.75 -9.37
N THR A 66 6.30 18.74 -8.52
CA THR A 66 5.58 20.02 -8.59
C THR A 66 6.48 21.23 -8.82
N ALA A 67 7.79 21.04 -8.82
CA ALA A 67 8.77 22.14 -8.86
C ALA A 67 8.63 23.07 -10.08
N ALA A 68 8.24 22.51 -11.24
CA ALA A 68 8.10 23.27 -12.47
C ALA A 68 6.72 23.98 -12.61
N LEU A 69 5.81 23.79 -11.66
CA LEU A 69 4.44 24.30 -11.78
C LEU A 69 4.23 25.70 -11.19
N ASP A 70 5.25 26.24 -10.48
CA ASP A 70 5.17 27.54 -9.78
C ASP A 70 3.85 27.70 -8.98
N LEU A 71 3.54 26.71 -8.16
CA LEU A 71 2.28 26.63 -7.40
C LEU A 71 1.98 27.89 -6.56
N PRO A 72 2.99 28.53 -5.92
CA PRO A 72 2.77 29.77 -5.19
C PRO A 72 2.24 30.91 -6.07
N ALA A 73 2.71 31.06 -7.30
CA ALA A 73 2.22 32.09 -8.24
C ALA A 73 0.76 31.86 -8.62
N ALA A 74 0.31 30.60 -8.63
CA ALA A 74 -1.09 30.23 -8.87
C ALA A 74 -1.95 30.26 -7.59
N GLY A 75 -1.40 30.58 -6.42
CA GLY A 75 -2.11 30.56 -5.13
C GLY A 75 -2.47 29.15 -4.65
N ILE A 76 -1.74 28.14 -5.12
CA ILE A 76 -2.01 26.73 -4.78
C ILE A 76 -1.17 26.32 -3.57
N ALA A 77 -1.84 25.89 -2.48
CA ALA A 77 -1.21 25.45 -1.26
C ALA A 77 -0.66 24.03 -1.38
N THR A 78 0.49 23.80 -0.72
CA THR A 78 1.09 22.47 -0.55
C THR A 78 1.26 22.14 0.92
N ASP A 79 1.31 20.85 1.24
CA ASP A 79 1.69 20.38 2.57
C ASP A 79 3.22 20.47 2.78
N GLU A 80 3.69 20.13 3.99
CA GLU A 80 5.12 20.11 4.35
C GLU A 80 5.97 19.14 3.52
N ARG A 81 5.34 18.18 2.86
CA ARG A 81 5.98 17.19 1.98
C ARG A 81 5.94 17.59 0.51
N GLY A 82 5.30 18.73 0.19
CA GLY A 82 5.16 19.28 -1.15
C GLY A 82 3.97 18.76 -1.95
N PHE A 83 3.07 17.96 -1.35
CA PHE A 83 1.84 17.53 -2.01
C PHE A 83 0.83 18.67 -2.06
N ILE A 84 0.07 18.75 -3.15
CA ILE A 84 -0.98 19.76 -3.32
C ILE A 84 -2.12 19.46 -2.35
N VAL A 85 -2.47 20.42 -1.50
CA VAL A 85 -3.59 20.31 -0.58
C VAL A 85 -4.91 20.43 -1.34
N VAL A 86 -5.80 19.46 -1.11
CA VAL A 86 -7.15 19.44 -1.71
C VAL A 86 -8.22 19.12 -0.69
N ASP A 87 -9.45 19.58 -0.96
CA ASP A 87 -10.66 19.20 -0.22
C ASP A 87 -11.18 17.81 -0.63
N ASP A 88 -12.33 17.38 -0.09
CA ASP A 88 -12.93 16.09 -0.43
C ASP A 88 -13.44 15.99 -1.87
N HIS A 89 -13.59 17.10 -2.54
CA HIS A 89 -13.94 17.18 -3.95
C HIS A 89 -12.73 17.41 -4.87
N LEU A 90 -11.50 17.25 -4.32
CA LEU A 90 -10.22 17.41 -5.02
C LEU A 90 -9.93 18.84 -5.50
N ARG A 91 -10.63 19.84 -4.95
CA ARG A 91 -10.39 21.25 -5.26
C ARG A 91 -9.15 21.72 -4.51
N THR A 92 -8.32 22.48 -5.18
CA THR A 92 -7.17 23.15 -4.55
C THR A 92 -7.60 24.46 -3.87
N SER A 93 -6.65 25.17 -3.27
CA SER A 93 -6.87 26.52 -2.75
C SER A 93 -7.13 27.58 -3.84
N ALA A 94 -6.82 27.31 -5.10
CA ALA A 94 -7.10 28.18 -6.23
C ALA A 94 -8.45 27.80 -6.86
N GLU A 95 -9.32 28.81 -7.09
CA GLU A 95 -10.63 28.57 -7.70
C GLU A 95 -10.51 28.00 -9.12
N GLY A 96 -11.32 26.99 -9.43
CA GLY A 96 -11.34 26.35 -10.76
C GLY A 96 -10.15 25.41 -11.01
N VAL A 97 -9.37 25.07 -9.98
CA VAL A 97 -8.20 24.16 -10.09
C VAL A 97 -8.38 22.96 -9.20
N TRP A 98 -8.18 21.77 -9.76
CA TRP A 98 -8.21 20.49 -9.07
C TRP A 98 -6.85 19.80 -9.16
N ALA A 99 -6.52 18.97 -8.16
CA ALA A 99 -5.33 18.11 -8.19
C ALA A 99 -5.73 16.65 -7.96
N VAL A 100 -5.37 15.78 -8.90
CA VAL A 100 -5.78 14.37 -8.96
C VAL A 100 -4.57 13.43 -8.97
N GLY A 101 -4.76 12.22 -8.46
CA GLY A 101 -3.72 11.21 -8.40
C GLY A 101 -2.64 11.48 -7.35
N ASP A 102 -1.47 10.91 -7.56
CA ASP A 102 -0.38 10.89 -6.56
C ASP A 102 0.02 12.28 -6.04
N VAL A 103 -0.18 13.33 -6.82
CA VAL A 103 0.24 14.70 -6.51
C VAL A 103 -0.53 15.32 -5.33
N ASN A 104 -1.72 14.80 -5.01
CA ASN A 104 -2.54 15.29 -3.88
C ASN A 104 -2.25 14.59 -2.54
N GLY A 105 -1.26 13.70 -2.49
CA GLY A 105 -0.82 13.02 -1.26
C GLY A 105 -1.77 11.93 -0.75
N GLY A 106 -2.84 11.61 -1.48
CA GLY A 106 -3.75 10.50 -1.18
C GLY A 106 -3.13 9.12 -1.48
N PRO A 107 -3.91 8.02 -1.41
CA PRO A 107 -3.43 6.70 -1.74
C PRO A 107 -2.91 6.62 -3.18
N GLN A 108 -1.65 6.22 -3.34
CA GLN A 108 -0.91 6.28 -4.61
C GLN A 108 -1.14 5.02 -5.45
N PHE A 109 -2.35 4.88 -5.99
CA PHE A 109 -2.76 3.75 -6.83
C PHE A 109 -3.46 4.24 -8.10
N THR A 110 -3.28 3.55 -9.21
CA THR A 110 -3.85 3.93 -10.51
C THR A 110 -5.38 4.00 -10.49
N TYR A 111 -6.05 3.08 -9.80
CA TYR A 111 -7.51 3.10 -9.68
C TYR A 111 -8.03 4.21 -8.76
N VAL A 112 -7.23 4.65 -7.77
CA VAL A 112 -7.55 5.85 -6.98
C VAL A 112 -7.46 7.10 -7.85
N SER A 113 -6.42 7.20 -8.69
CA SER A 113 -6.32 8.28 -9.67
C SER A 113 -7.48 8.30 -10.67
N LEU A 114 -7.96 7.12 -11.10
CA LEU A 114 -9.15 7.00 -11.94
C LEU A 114 -10.43 7.43 -11.19
N ASP A 115 -10.54 7.13 -9.90
CA ASP A 115 -11.66 7.59 -9.11
C ASP A 115 -11.60 9.10 -8.84
N ASP A 116 -10.42 9.67 -8.64
CA ASP A 116 -10.21 11.12 -8.59
C ASP A 116 -10.76 11.78 -9.86
N TYR A 117 -10.46 11.22 -11.04
CA TYR A 117 -11.04 11.70 -12.30
C TYR A 117 -12.58 11.68 -12.26
N ARG A 118 -13.19 10.62 -11.72
CA ARG A 118 -14.65 10.52 -11.62
C ARG A 118 -15.25 11.58 -10.71
N ILE A 119 -14.58 11.90 -9.59
CA ILE A 119 -14.98 12.97 -8.69
C ILE A 119 -14.93 14.33 -9.41
N VAL A 120 -13.81 14.63 -10.06
CA VAL A 120 -13.67 15.91 -10.81
C VAL A 120 -14.67 15.99 -11.95
N LYS A 121 -14.89 14.92 -12.70
CA LYS A 121 -15.91 14.87 -13.75
C LYS A 121 -17.31 15.18 -13.21
N ASP A 122 -17.66 14.60 -12.03
CA ASP A 122 -18.94 14.87 -11.39
C ASP A 122 -19.08 16.33 -10.96
N GLN A 123 -17.99 16.97 -10.49
CA GLN A 123 -17.96 18.39 -10.16
C GLN A 123 -18.19 19.29 -11.40
N LEU A 124 -17.70 18.90 -12.57
CA LEU A 124 -17.72 19.73 -13.78
C LEU A 124 -19.00 19.57 -14.60
N VAL A 125 -19.54 18.35 -14.68
CA VAL A 125 -20.65 18.01 -15.59
C VAL A 125 -21.73 17.13 -14.95
N GLY A 126 -21.63 16.83 -13.68
CA GLY A 126 -22.56 16.02 -12.90
C GLY A 126 -23.35 16.83 -11.89
N ASP A 127 -23.74 16.20 -10.79
CA ASP A 127 -24.53 16.79 -9.70
C ASP A 127 -23.69 17.11 -8.44
N SER A 128 -22.38 17.01 -8.54
CA SER A 128 -21.38 17.34 -7.52
C SER A 128 -21.53 16.57 -6.19
N LYS A 129 -22.06 15.34 -6.23
CA LYS A 129 -22.27 14.52 -5.06
C LYS A 129 -21.08 13.63 -4.69
N ARG A 130 -20.27 13.24 -5.70
CA ARG A 130 -19.12 12.35 -5.46
C ARG A 130 -18.01 13.06 -4.70
N SER A 131 -17.44 12.35 -3.73
CA SER A 131 -16.32 12.85 -2.94
C SER A 131 -15.34 11.72 -2.57
N ARG A 132 -14.15 12.08 -2.06
CA ARG A 132 -13.20 11.10 -1.51
C ARG A 132 -13.76 10.36 -0.30
N ALA A 133 -14.67 10.99 0.46
CA ALA A 133 -15.31 10.39 1.63
C ALA A 133 -16.20 9.18 1.29
N ASP A 134 -16.60 9.05 0.01
CA ASP A 134 -17.38 7.89 -0.46
C ASP A 134 -16.54 6.61 -0.58
N ARG A 135 -15.22 6.72 -0.54
CA ARG A 135 -14.29 5.57 -0.62
C ARG A 135 -14.29 4.80 0.68
N LYS A 136 -14.89 3.62 0.69
CA LYS A 136 -14.98 2.79 1.90
C LYS A 136 -13.87 1.74 1.97
N ALA A 137 -13.75 0.92 0.96
CA ALA A 137 -12.80 -0.18 0.94
C ALA A 137 -11.91 -0.07 -0.31
N ILE A 138 -10.69 0.43 -0.12
CA ILE A 138 -9.71 0.54 -1.21
C ILE A 138 -8.81 -0.70 -1.15
N PRO A 139 -8.94 -1.66 -2.09
CA PRO A 139 -8.04 -2.79 -2.12
C PRO A 139 -6.64 -2.32 -2.49
N THR A 140 -5.62 -2.89 -1.87
CA THR A 140 -4.23 -2.59 -2.15
C THR A 140 -3.47 -3.86 -2.48
N THR A 141 -2.47 -3.77 -3.37
CA THR A 141 -1.64 -4.92 -3.70
C THR A 141 -0.15 -4.54 -3.72
N THR A 142 0.64 -5.33 -3.00
CA THR A 142 2.09 -5.34 -3.13
C THR A 142 2.49 -6.49 -4.03
N PHE A 143 3.08 -6.16 -5.19
CA PHE A 143 3.44 -7.12 -6.24
C PHE A 143 4.78 -7.81 -5.94
N ILE A 144 4.81 -8.58 -4.85
CA ILE A 144 5.83 -9.59 -4.59
C ILE A 144 5.34 -10.94 -5.16
N THR A 145 6.13 -11.98 -5.06
CA THR A 145 5.72 -13.32 -5.50
C THR A 145 5.65 -14.27 -4.31
N PRO A 146 4.47 -14.81 -3.99
CA PRO A 146 3.16 -14.46 -4.54
C PRO A 146 2.75 -13.04 -4.15
N PRO A 147 1.74 -12.42 -4.80
CA PRO A 147 1.28 -11.08 -4.44
C PRO A 147 0.58 -11.05 -3.07
N LEU A 148 0.78 -9.94 -2.36
CA LEU A 148 0.11 -9.63 -1.11
C LEU A 148 -0.95 -8.55 -1.36
N ALA A 149 -2.22 -8.89 -1.19
CA ALA A 149 -3.34 -7.98 -1.35
C ALA A 149 -4.14 -7.81 -0.06
N GLN A 150 -4.63 -6.60 0.19
CA GLN A 150 -5.36 -6.25 1.41
C GLN A 150 -6.54 -5.33 1.08
N VAL A 151 -7.60 -5.42 1.87
CA VAL A 151 -8.75 -4.52 1.83
C VAL A 151 -9.36 -4.39 3.22
N GLY A 152 -9.91 -3.21 3.56
CA GLY A 152 -10.50 -2.95 4.86
C GLY A 152 -9.45 -2.87 5.98
N LEU A 153 -9.82 -3.24 7.20
CA LEU A 153 -9.00 -3.12 8.40
C LEU A 153 -8.04 -4.30 8.56
N SER A 154 -6.82 -4.01 8.97
CA SER A 154 -5.91 -4.98 9.60
C SER A 154 -6.29 -5.21 11.06
N GLU A 155 -5.81 -6.27 11.71
CA GLU A 155 -6.01 -6.48 13.17
C GLU A 155 -5.48 -5.31 13.98
N ARG A 156 -4.32 -4.80 13.59
CA ARG A 156 -3.72 -3.65 14.25
C ARG A 156 -4.61 -2.42 14.15
N GLU A 157 -5.10 -2.09 12.94
CA GLU A 157 -5.99 -0.94 12.75
C GLU A 157 -7.31 -1.11 13.47
N ALA A 158 -7.90 -2.30 13.46
CA ALA A 158 -9.10 -2.61 14.23
C ALA A 158 -8.88 -2.41 15.74
N THR A 159 -7.75 -2.89 16.26
CA THR A 159 -7.37 -2.72 17.67
C THR A 159 -7.13 -1.25 18.02
N GLU A 160 -6.37 -0.51 17.19
CA GLU A 160 -6.10 0.92 17.40
C GLU A 160 -7.38 1.77 17.38
N GLN A 161 -8.38 1.37 16.58
CA GLN A 161 -9.68 2.04 16.48
C GLN A 161 -10.71 1.56 17.52
N GLY A 162 -10.38 0.54 18.32
CA GLY A 162 -11.28 -0.05 19.30
C GLY A 162 -12.46 -0.81 18.69
N VAL A 163 -12.31 -1.28 17.45
CA VAL A 163 -13.33 -2.09 16.75
C VAL A 163 -13.25 -3.53 17.23
N SER A 164 -14.38 -4.10 17.63
CA SER A 164 -14.48 -5.52 17.98
C SER A 164 -14.44 -6.38 16.73
N TYR A 165 -13.68 -7.47 16.74
CA TYR A 165 -13.57 -8.37 15.60
C TYR A 165 -13.34 -9.82 16.02
N LEU A 166 -13.75 -10.73 15.15
CA LEU A 166 -13.28 -12.11 15.08
C LEU A 166 -12.28 -12.21 13.96
N VAL A 167 -11.22 -12.99 14.15
CA VAL A 167 -10.19 -13.20 13.12
C VAL A 167 -10.02 -14.67 12.80
N ALA A 168 -9.88 -14.97 11.53
CA ALA A 168 -9.43 -16.26 11.03
C ALA A 168 -8.21 -16.06 10.12
N SER A 169 -7.12 -16.77 10.42
CA SER A 169 -5.90 -16.76 9.59
C SER A 169 -5.50 -18.20 9.29
N LYS A 170 -5.17 -18.48 8.03
CA LYS A 170 -4.79 -19.85 7.63
C LYS A 170 -3.72 -19.83 6.54
N PRO A 171 -2.61 -20.58 6.70
CA PRO A 171 -1.62 -20.76 5.65
C PRO A 171 -2.25 -21.35 4.38
N VAL A 172 -1.87 -20.84 3.22
CA VAL A 172 -2.37 -21.29 1.90
C VAL A 172 -2.18 -22.79 1.70
N ALA A 173 -1.03 -23.32 2.11
CA ALA A 173 -0.73 -24.77 2.04
C ALA A 173 -1.79 -25.64 2.74
N ASN A 174 -2.44 -25.11 3.79
CA ASN A 174 -3.42 -25.81 4.63
C ASN A 174 -4.87 -25.58 4.19
N ILE A 175 -5.12 -24.83 3.11
CA ILE A 175 -6.47 -24.58 2.58
C ILE A 175 -6.75 -25.57 1.48
N ALA A 176 -7.62 -26.57 1.79
CA ALA A 176 -7.95 -27.64 0.83
C ALA A 176 -8.65 -27.12 -0.43
N ALA A 177 -9.51 -26.11 -0.26
CA ALA A 177 -10.31 -25.51 -1.33
C ALA A 177 -9.55 -24.55 -2.26
N MET A 178 -8.22 -24.43 -2.12
CA MET A 178 -7.36 -23.60 -2.99
C MET A 178 -6.49 -24.49 -3.90
N PRO A 179 -7.03 -25.02 -5.01
CA PRO A 179 -6.26 -25.88 -5.90
C PRO A 179 -5.20 -25.11 -6.72
N ARG A 180 -5.45 -23.85 -7.06
CA ARG A 180 -4.58 -23.10 -7.97
C ARG A 180 -3.16 -22.88 -7.42
N PRO A 181 -2.92 -22.44 -6.18
CA PRO A 181 -1.57 -22.38 -5.62
C PRO A 181 -0.84 -23.72 -5.67
N LYS A 182 -1.56 -24.81 -5.39
CA LYS A 182 -1.01 -26.18 -5.42
C LYS A 182 -0.63 -26.61 -6.83
N THR A 183 -1.48 -26.30 -7.82
CA THR A 183 -1.21 -26.61 -9.23
C THR A 183 0.02 -25.85 -9.74
N LEU A 184 0.24 -24.64 -9.26
CA LEU A 184 1.39 -23.81 -9.64
C LEU A 184 2.65 -24.10 -8.79
N GLY A 185 2.55 -24.95 -7.77
CA GLY A 185 3.65 -25.21 -6.83
C GLY A 185 4.00 -24.00 -5.95
N GLU A 186 3.11 -23.01 -5.85
CA GLU A 186 3.31 -21.78 -5.06
C GLU A 186 2.29 -21.74 -3.91
N THR A 187 2.66 -22.30 -2.77
CA THR A 187 1.80 -22.42 -1.60
C THR A 187 2.23 -21.54 -0.42
N HIS A 188 3.19 -20.65 -0.63
CA HIS A 188 3.57 -19.64 0.36
C HIS A 188 2.41 -18.67 0.63
N GLY A 189 2.42 -18.15 1.86
CA GLY A 189 1.48 -17.12 2.27
C GLY A 189 0.31 -17.64 3.08
N LEU A 190 -0.67 -16.77 3.28
CA LEU A 190 -1.85 -17.01 4.12
C LEU A 190 -3.06 -16.25 3.59
N ILE A 191 -4.23 -16.65 4.05
CA ILE A 191 -5.46 -15.85 3.98
C ILE A 191 -5.89 -15.52 5.39
N LYS A 192 -6.20 -14.24 5.63
CA LYS A 192 -6.69 -13.70 6.90
C LYS A 192 -7.93 -12.86 6.65
N VAL A 193 -8.94 -13.04 7.49
CA VAL A 193 -10.21 -12.31 7.39
C VAL A 193 -10.61 -11.85 8.78
N LEU A 194 -11.04 -10.60 8.88
CA LEU A 194 -11.64 -10.00 10.07
C LEU A 194 -13.14 -9.84 9.83
N VAL A 195 -13.95 -10.20 10.83
CA VAL A 195 -15.41 -10.16 10.77
C VAL A 195 -15.95 -9.48 12.02
N ASP A 196 -16.95 -8.63 11.87
CA ASP A 196 -17.70 -8.05 13.01
C ASP A 196 -18.51 -9.16 13.70
N PRO A 197 -18.32 -9.38 15.02
CA PRO A 197 -18.99 -10.46 15.73
C PRO A 197 -20.51 -10.24 15.91
N ALA A 198 -21.01 -9.04 15.70
CA ALA A 198 -22.42 -8.69 15.88
C ALA A 198 -23.22 -8.72 14.57
N THR A 199 -22.58 -8.39 13.45
CA THR A 199 -23.25 -8.23 12.14
C THR A 199 -22.83 -9.26 11.11
N ASP A 200 -21.75 -10.01 11.37
CA ASP A 200 -21.08 -10.91 10.42
C ASP A 200 -20.51 -10.19 9.17
N GLU A 201 -20.41 -8.86 9.20
CA GLU A 201 -19.79 -8.10 8.12
C GLU A 201 -18.28 -8.32 8.06
N VAL A 202 -17.73 -8.43 6.85
CA VAL A 202 -16.29 -8.49 6.65
C VAL A 202 -15.69 -7.09 6.88
N LEU A 203 -14.89 -6.95 7.93
CA LEU A 203 -14.20 -5.70 8.28
C LEU A 203 -12.91 -5.50 7.50
N GLY A 204 -12.27 -6.60 7.14
CA GLY A 204 -11.03 -6.58 6.39
C GLY A 204 -10.54 -7.95 5.98
N ALA A 205 -9.70 -7.97 4.95
CA ALA A 205 -9.09 -9.20 4.48
C ALA A 205 -7.66 -8.96 3.99
N THR A 206 -6.81 -9.93 4.24
CA THR A 206 -5.46 -10.03 3.67
C THR A 206 -5.34 -11.36 2.93
N ILE A 207 -4.95 -11.29 1.67
CA ILE A 207 -4.68 -12.44 0.81
C ILE A 207 -3.22 -12.36 0.38
N PHE A 208 -2.40 -13.22 0.91
CA PHE A 208 -1.03 -13.41 0.47
C PHE A 208 -0.95 -14.76 -0.24
N SER A 209 -1.17 -14.75 -1.54
CA SER A 209 -1.31 -15.95 -2.37
C SER A 209 -1.24 -15.62 -3.85
N VAL A 210 -1.13 -16.64 -4.67
CA VAL A 210 -1.28 -16.54 -6.13
C VAL A 210 -2.61 -15.87 -6.48
N ASP A 211 -2.56 -14.96 -7.46
CA ASP A 211 -3.71 -14.21 -7.99
C ASP A 211 -4.42 -13.31 -6.94
N ALA A 212 -3.78 -13.01 -5.81
CA ALA A 212 -4.38 -12.20 -4.74
C ALA A 212 -4.85 -10.82 -5.23
N GLN A 213 -4.15 -10.21 -6.21
CA GLN A 213 -4.49 -8.92 -6.80
C GLN A 213 -5.85 -8.92 -7.51
N GLU A 214 -6.31 -10.09 -7.97
CA GLU A 214 -7.62 -10.25 -8.59
C GLU A 214 -8.67 -10.62 -7.55
N VAL A 215 -8.34 -11.60 -6.68
CA VAL A 215 -9.29 -12.14 -5.71
C VAL A 215 -9.72 -11.09 -4.68
N ILE A 216 -8.82 -10.19 -4.27
CA ILE A 216 -9.13 -9.15 -3.29
C ILE A 216 -10.27 -8.22 -3.73
N ASN A 217 -10.43 -8.00 -5.03
CA ASN A 217 -11.51 -7.18 -5.57
C ASN A 217 -12.91 -7.83 -5.45
N LEU A 218 -12.98 -9.13 -5.16
CA LEU A 218 -14.23 -9.80 -4.87
C LEU A 218 -14.65 -9.66 -3.41
N VAL A 219 -13.73 -9.25 -2.56
CA VAL A 219 -13.94 -9.02 -1.13
C VAL A 219 -14.24 -7.54 -0.83
N ALA A 220 -13.75 -6.62 -1.69
CA ALA A 220 -13.85 -5.16 -1.56
C ALA A 220 -15.27 -4.59 -1.66
#